data_16b8e33e99472b32dbce838d98eb2d60
#
_entry.id   16b8e33e99472b32dbce838d98eb2d60
#
_cell.length_a   1.000
_cell.length_b   1.000
_cell.length_c   1.000
_cell.angle_alpha   90.00
_cell.angle_beta   90.00
_cell.angle_gamma   90.00
#
_symmetry.space_group_name_H-M   'P 1'
#
loop_
_entity.id
_entity.type
_entity.pdbx_description
1 polymer ?
#
loop_
_entity_poly.entity_id
_entity_poly.type
_entity_poly.pdbx_seq_one_letter_code
_entity_poly.pdbx_strand_id
1 'polypeptide(L)'
;METIDSLALGIHVKLVPTAEGGRATPLLGGHEVGHRFTYRPNWGLPGWPDGDQTAAPVLGFSRSNIAPGENARAIIVPLFREVGRWGDVNDGDELRMYEGSRVCGRARVCWVRAATWPMPLDEQDRLVQWLSSS
;
A
#
# COMPACT_ATOMS: atom_id res chain seq x y z
N MET A 1 -6.22 8.37 -24.04
CA MET A 1 -5.81 7.26 -23.16
C MET A 1 -6.97 6.88 -22.27
N GLU A 2 -7.30 5.61 -22.25
CA GLU A 2 -8.37 5.12 -21.41
C GLU A 2 -7.91 5.05 -19.96
N THR A 3 -8.81 5.43 -19.06
CA THR A 3 -8.60 5.29 -17.63
C THR A 3 -9.64 4.35 -17.06
N ILE A 4 -9.32 3.73 -15.95
CA ILE A 4 -10.28 2.92 -15.20
C ILE A 4 -10.51 3.57 -13.83
N ASP A 5 -11.71 3.38 -13.31
CA ASP A 5 -12.02 3.81 -11.95
C ASP A 5 -11.32 2.87 -10.96
N SER A 6 -10.75 3.45 -9.94
CA SER A 6 -10.07 2.71 -8.89
C SER A 6 -10.24 3.42 -7.56
N LEU A 7 -9.43 3.02 -6.61
CA LEU A 7 -9.38 3.60 -5.27
C LEU A 7 -7.94 3.94 -4.92
N ALA A 8 -7.78 4.93 -4.07
CA ALA A 8 -6.53 5.17 -3.37
C ALA A 8 -6.80 4.96 -1.88
N LEU A 9 -5.92 4.24 -1.21
CA LEU A 9 -6.03 3.98 0.22
C LEU A 9 -4.81 4.51 0.92
N GLY A 10 -5.03 5.37 1.91
CA GLY A 10 -3.96 5.76 2.83
C GLY A 10 -3.91 4.75 3.96
N ILE A 11 -2.72 4.21 4.21
CA ILE A 11 -2.54 3.15 5.20
C ILE A 11 -1.39 3.48 6.13
N HIS A 12 -1.45 2.94 7.33
CA HIS A 12 -0.36 2.93 8.28
C HIS A 12 0.19 1.51 8.33
N VAL A 13 1.42 1.32 7.84
CA VAL A 13 2.01 0.00 7.72
C VAL A 13 3.11 -0.18 8.77
N LYS A 14 3.15 -1.36 9.37
CA LYS A 14 4.24 -1.80 10.23
C LYS A 14 4.89 -3.01 9.58
N LEU A 15 6.19 -2.94 9.33
CA LEU A 15 6.92 -4.09 8.83
C LEU A 15 7.10 -5.12 9.94
N VAL A 16 6.91 -6.38 9.59
CA VAL A 16 7.14 -7.48 10.53
C VAL A 16 8.63 -7.54 10.85
N PRO A 17 9.02 -7.63 12.13
CA PRO A 17 10.44 -7.77 12.48
C PRO A 17 11.06 -9.02 11.84
N THR A 18 12.34 -8.93 11.47
CA THR A 18 13.06 -10.06 10.86
C THR A 18 12.97 -11.31 11.73
N ALA A 19 13.10 -11.16 13.04
CA ALA A 19 13.05 -12.27 13.98
C ALA A 19 11.69 -12.98 14.02
N GLU A 20 10.64 -12.32 13.52
CA GLU A 20 9.28 -12.87 13.49
C GLU A 20 8.87 -13.29 12.08
N GLY A 21 9.82 -13.46 11.19
CA GLY A 21 9.56 -13.90 9.83
C GLY A 21 9.44 -12.79 8.80
N GLY A 22 9.77 -11.55 9.17
CA GLY A 22 9.77 -10.42 8.26
C GLY A 22 10.96 -10.40 7.30
N ARG A 23 11.07 -9.30 6.56
CA ARG A 23 12.17 -9.09 5.61
C ARG A 23 13.52 -9.15 6.34
N ALA A 24 14.55 -9.59 5.62
CA ALA A 24 15.92 -9.56 6.15
C ALA A 24 16.57 -8.18 6.00
N THR A 25 16.08 -7.37 5.05
CA THR A 25 16.65 -6.07 4.71
C THR A 25 15.60 -4.97 4.79
N PRO A 26 16.02 -3.70 4.95
CA PRO A 26 15.08 -2.58 4.88
C PRO A 26 14.35 -2.49 3.55
N LEU A 27 13.14 -1.93 3.56
CA LEU A 27 12.37 -1.65 2.38
C LEU A 27 12.71 -0.25 1.89
N LEU A 28 13.02 -0.13 0.60
CA LEU A 28 13.24 1.17 -0.02
C LEU A 28 11.89 1.81 -0.30
N GLY A 29 11.67 2.98 0.31
CA GLY A 29 10.41 3.69 0.23
C GLY A 29 10.53 5.00 -0.53
N GLY A 30 9.96 6.07 0.05
CA GLY A 30 9.94 7.38 -0.56
C GLY A 30 8.72 7.62 -1.42
N HIS A 31 8.57 8.86 -1.91
CA HIS A 31 7.43 9.23 -2.74
C HIS A 31 7.80 10.25 -3.81
N GLU A 32 9.08 10.37 -4.11
CA GLU A 32 9.56 11.22 -5.19
C GLU A 32 9.08 10.65 -6.53
N VAL A 33 8.92 11.52 -7.52
CA VAL A 33 8.32 11.14 -8.80
C VAL A 33 8.94 9.87 -9.39
N GLY A 34 10.27 9.77 -9.35
CA GLY A 34 10.96 8.60 -9.91
C GLY A 34 10.81 7.31 -9.11
N HIS A 35 10.24 7.39 -7.91
CA HIS A 35 10.09 6.23 -7.02
C HIS A 35 8.63 5.81 -6.84
N ARG A 36 7.70 6.48 -7.50
CA ARG A 36 6.28 6.17 -7.37
C ARG A 36 5.93 4.90 -8.12
N PHE A 37 5.10 4.05 -7.49
CA PHE A 37 4.63 2.79 -8.04
C PHE A 37 5.73 1.78 -8.37
N THR A 38 6.91 1.92 -7.77
CA THR A 38 8.02 1.00 -8.00
C THR A 38 7.92 -0.26 -7.13
N TYR A 39 7.30 -0.16 -5.97
CA TYR A 39 7.08 -1.30 -5.08
C TYR A 39 5.67 -1.83 -5.28
N ARG A 40 5.56 -3.11 -5.62
CA ARG A 40 4.28 -3.73 -6.01
C ARG A 40 4.02 -5.02 -5.24
N PRO A 41 3.75 -4.91 -3.93
CA PRO A 41 3.42 -6.09 -3.14
C PRO A 41 2.00 -6.56 -3.43
N ASN A 42 1.68 -7.75 -2.92
CA ASN A 42 0.30 -8.20 -2.88
C ASN A 42 -0.26 -8.01 -1.47
N TRP A 43 -1.57 -8.03 -1.37
CA TRP A 43 -2.27 -7.72 -0.11
C TRP A 43 -3.32 -8.78 0.19
N GLY A 44 -3.39 -9.18 1.46
CA GLY A 44 -4.50 -9.96 1.99
C GLY A 44 -5.53 -9.01 2.57
N LEU A 45 -6.78 -9.12 2.13
CA LEU A 45 -7.86 -8.24 2.56
C LEU A 45 -8.55 -8.78 3.83
N PRO A 46 -9.35 -7.94 4.50
CA PRO A 46 -10.03 -8.38 5.72
C PRO A 46 -10.85 -9.65 5.51
N GLY A 47 -10.67 -10.61 6.40
CA GLY A 47 -11.40 -11.87 6.35
C GLY A 47 -10.92 -12.88 5.33
N TRP A 48 -9.91 -12.55 4.53
CA TRP A 48 -9.37 -13.50 3.55
C TRP A 48 -8.54 -14.60 4.23
N PRO A 49 -8.62 -15.84 3.73
CA PRO A 49 -7.75 -16.91 4.22
C PRO A 49 -6.28 -16.56 4.02
N ASP A 50 -5.43 -17.14 4.87
CA ASP A 50 -3.99 -16.97 4.74
C ASP A 50 -3.52 -17.42 3.35
N GLY A 51 -2.71 -16.59 2.73
CA GLY A 51 -2.17 -16.86 1.40
C GLY A 51 -2.97 -16.29 0.24
N ASP A 52 -4.22 -15.94 0.45
CA ASP A 52 -5.01 -15.29 -0.60
C ASP A 52 -4.57 -13.83 -0.73
N GLN A 53 -4.27 -13.42 -1.96
CA GLN A 53 -3.62 -12.14 -2.23
C GLN A 53 -4.19 -11.45 -3.47
N THR A 54 -4.17 -10.13 -3.44
CA THR A 54 -4.53 -9.31 -4.60
C THR A 54 -3.53 -8.15 -4.72
N ALA A 55 -3.33 -7.65 -5.92
CA ALA A 55 -2.29 -6.66 -6.21
C ALA A 55 -2.78 -5.24 -5.95
N ALA A 56 -1.92 -4.43 -5.35
CA ALA A 56 -2.08 -2.99 -5.32
C ALA A 56 -0.70 -2.35 -5.17
N PRO A 57 -0.19 -1.71 -6.24
CA PRO A 57 1.11 -1.04 -6.14
C PRO A 57 1.06 0.11 -5.16
N VAL A 58 2.22 0.42 -4.60
CA VAL A 58 2.38 1.51 -3.64
C VAL A 58 2.76 2.77 -4.39
N LEU A 59 1.94 3.82 -4.27
CA LEU A 59 2.26 5.14 -4.81
C LEU A 59 3.51 5.69 -4.13
N GLY A 60 3.59 5.59 -2.80
CA GLY A 60 4.74 6.04 -2.07
C GLY A 60 4.63 5.75 -0.58
N PHE A 61 5.75 5.96 0.11
CA PHE A 61 5.88 5.82 1.56
C PHE A 61 6.30 7.14 2.18
N SER A 62 5.96 7.35 3.43
CA SER A 62 6.35 8.55 4.19
C SER A 62 7.83 8.59 4.54
N ARG A 63 8.56 7.48 4.37
CA ARG A 63 9.97 7.36 4.71
C ARG A 63 10.73 6.76 3.53
N SER A 64 11.96 7.20 3.32
CA SER A 64 12.78 6.71 2.22
C SER A 64 13.36 5.32 2.50
N ASN A 65 13.41 4.91 3.76
CA ASN A 65 13.96 3.64 4.18
C ASN A 65 13.21 3.16 5.42
N ILE A 66 12.67 1.95 5.35
CA ILE A 66 11.86 1.39 6.44
C ILE A 66 12.48 0.07 6.85
N ALA A 67 13.07 0.03 8.03
CA ALA A 67 13.67 -1.20 8.55
C ALA A 67 12.57 -2.15 9.04
N PRO A 68 12.85 -3.48 9.04
CA PRO A 68 11.92 -4.43 9.67
C PRO A 68 11.59 -4.01 11.10
N GLY A 69 10.30 -4.06 11.45
CA GLY A 69 9.81 -3.59 12.75
C GLY A 69 9.43 -2.13 12.81
N GLU A 70 9.79 -1.33 11.82
CA GLU A 70 9.45 0.08 11.78
C GLU A 70 8.11 0.35 11.11
N ASN A 71 7.58 1.55 11.33
CA ASN A 71 6.31 1.99 10.79
C ASN A 71 6.49 3.06 9.74
N ALA A 72 5.53 3.14 8.81
CA ALA A 72 5.45 4.23 7.84
C ALA A 72 4.01 4.40 7.36
N ARG A 73 3.69 5.58 6.86
CA ARG A 73 2.47 5.76 6.07
C ARG A 73 2.76 5.36 4.64
N ALA A 74 1.74 4.88 3.96
CA ALA A 74 1.84 4.55 2.53
C ALA A 74 0.50 4.82 1.86
N ILE A 75 0.53 4.94 0.54
CA ILE A 75 -0.69 5.06 -0.27
C ILE A 75 -0.63 3.93 -1.29
N ILE A 76 -1.68 3.13 -1.34
CA ILE A 76 -1.79 2.04 -2.32
C ILE A 76 -2.93 2.32 -3.27
N VAL A 77 -2.79 1.84 -4.51
CA VAL A 77 -3.79 2.05 -5.55
C VAL A 77 -4.06 0.72 -6.23
N PRO A 78 -5.18 0.05 -5.88
CA PRO A 78 -5.58 -1.16 -6.61
C PRO A 78 -5.78 -0.84 -8.08
N LEU A 79 -5.26 -1.69 -8.95
CA LEU A 79 -5.42 -1.52 -10.39
C LEU A 79 -6.85 -1.81 -10.84
N PHE A 80 -7.51 -2.77 -10.14
CA PHE A 80 -8.89 -3.16 -10.43
C PHE A 80 -9.61 -3.30 -9.11
N ARG A 81 -10.37 -2.29 -8.72
CA ARG A 81 -11.03 -2.28 -7.40
C ARG A 81 -12.04 -3.40 -7.21
N GLU A 82 -12.61 -3.90 -8.30
CA GLU A 82 -13.60 -4.98 -8.24
C GLU A 82 -12.94 -6.34 -8.07
N VAL A 83 -11.69 -6.46 -8.51
CA VAL A 83 -10.90 -7.67 -8.31
C VAL A 83 -10.40 -7.68 -6.88
N GLY A 84 -10.63 -8.78 -6.17
CA GLY A 84 -10.16 -8.90 -4.81
C GLY A 84 -10.99 -8.18 -3.77
N ARG A 85 -12.11 -7.58 -4.17
CA ARG A 85 -13.07 -6.96 -3.24
C ARG A 85 -12.55 -5.68 -2.55
N TRP A 86 -11.69 -4.95 -3.22
CA TRP A 86 -11.17 -3.70 -2.68
C TRP A 86 -12.26 -2.69 -2.35
N GLY A 87 -13.40 -2.74 -3.06
CA GLY A 87 -14.51 -1.84 -2.79
C GLY A 87 -15.17 -2.05 -1.43
N ASP A 88 -14.92 -3.19 -0.78
CA ASP A 88 -15.48 -3.50 0.54
C ASP A 88 -14.56 -3.10 1.69
N VAL A 89 -13.39 -2.54 1.38
CA VAL A 89 -12.42 -2.14 2.41
C VAL A 89 -12.79 -0.77 2.95
N ASN A 90 -12.78 -0.64 4.27
CA ASN A 90 -13.17 0.58 4.99
C ASN A 90 -12.06 1.08 5.90
N ASP A 91 -12.20 2.33 6.35
CA ASP A 91 -11.32 2.89 7.37
C ASP A 91 -11.26 1.98 8.58
N GLY A 92 -10.07 1.79 9.12
CA GLY A 92 -9.86 0.94 10.29
C GLY A 92 -9.63 -0.53 9.98
N ASP A 93 -9.91 -0.97 8.75
CA ASP A 93 -9.67 -2.35 8.36
C ASP A 93 -8.18 -2.67 8.34
N GLU A 94 -7.86 -3.93 8.58
CA GLU A 94 -6.50 -4.43 8.62
C GLU A 94 -6.18 -5.19 7.34
N LEU A 95 -5.00 -4.90 6.77
CA LEU A 95 -4.49 -5.55 5.57
C LEU A 95 -3.18 -6.26 5.90
N ARG A 96 -2.90 -7.34 5.18
CA ARG A 96 -1.60 -8.03 5.26
C ARG A 96 -0.83 -7.74 3.99
N MET A 97 0.43 -7.33 4.12
CA MET A 97 1.31 -7.07 2.98
C MET A 97 2.18 -8.31 2.75
N TYR A 98 2.14 -8.82 1.52
CA TYR A 98 2.86 -10.04 1.16
C TYR A 98 4.03 -9.75 0.22
N GLU A 99 5.13 -10.45 0.46
CA GLU A 99 6.20 -10.63 -0.52
C GLU A 99 6.29 -12.13 -0.76
N GLY A 100 5.89 -12.57 -1.95
CA GLY A 100 5.70 -13.99 -2.21
C GLY A 100 4.62 -14.58 -1.32
N SER A 101 4.93 -15.63 -0.60
CA SER A 101 3.99 -16.27 0.32
C SER A 101 4.11 -15.78 1.77
N ARG A 102 5.01 -14.81 2.01
CA ARG A 102 5.32 -14.36 3.35
C ARG A 102 4.63 -13.02 3.65
N VAL A 103 4.02 -12.94 4.83
CA VAL A 103 3.51 -11.67 5.35
C VAL A 103 4.71 -10.86 5.84
N CYS A 104 5.03 -9.78 5.14
CA CYS A 104 6.15 -8.92 5.50
C CYS A 104 5.72 -7.62 6.18
N GLY A 105 4.42 -7.33 6.22
CA GLY A 105 3.89 -6.14 6.90
C GLY A 105 2.42 -6.30 7.21
N ARG A 106 1.97 -5.49 8.18
CA ARG A 106 0.55 -5.38 8.52
C ARG A 106 0.18 -3.92 8.46
N ALA A 107 -1.00 -3.62 7.93
CA ALA A 107 -1.41 -2.24 7.73
C ALA A 107 -2.83 -2.02 8.22
N ARG A 108 -3.10 -0.78 8.63
CA ARG A 108 -4.43 -0.34 8.95
C ARG A 108 -4.82 0.77 7.98
N VAL A 109 -6.04 0.67 7.46
CA VAL A 109 -6.57 1.65 6.52
C VAL A 109 -6.92 2.93 7.28
N CYS A 110 -6.37 4.05 6.83
CA CYS A 110 -6.64 5.37 7.41
C CYS A 110 -7.74 6.10 6.65
N TRP A 111 -7.76 5.96 5.32
CA TRP A 111 -8.80 6.55 4.48
C TRP A 111 -8.87 5.81 3.14
N VAL A 112 -10.03 5.92 2.51
CA VAL A 112 -10.28 5.36 1.18
C VAL A 112 -10.91 6.47 0.34
N ARG A 113 -10.39 6.68 -0.88
CA ARG A 113 -10.90 7.70 -1.80
C ARG A 113 -11.02 7.14 -3.21
N ALA A 114 -11.96 7.71 -3.98
CA ALA A 114 -12.05 7.39 -5.41
C ALA A 114 -10.79 7.90 -6.12
N ALA A 115 -10.31 7.14 -7.09
CA ALA A 115 -9.15 7.48 -7.88
C ALA A 115 -9.31 6.91 -9.28
N THR A 116 -8.37 7.22 -10.17
CA THR A 116 -8.35 6.67 -11.51
C THR A 116 -6.98 6.05 -11.80
N TRP A 117 -6.96 5.09 -12.69
CA TRP A 117 -5.71 4.48 -13.16
C TRP A 117 -5.65 4.55 -14.68
N PRO A 118 -4.57 5.02 -15.30
CA PRO A 118 -3.40 5.63 -14.65
C PRO A 118 -3.74 6.92 -13.92
N MET A 119 -3.04 7.18 -12.83
CA MET A 119 -3.29 8.36 -12.01
C MET A 119 -2.51 9.56 -12.56
N PRO A 120 -3.21 10.69 -12.85
CA PRO A 120 -2.51 11.90 -13.28
C PRO A 120 -1.51 12.41 -12.23
N LEU A 121 -0.44 13.04 -12.70
CA LEU A 121 0.64 13.49 -11.83
C LEU A 121 0.16 14.49 -10.77
N ASP A 122 -0.73 15.40 -11.14
CA ASP A 122 -1.27 16.39 -10.18
C ASP A 122 -2.09 15.72 -9.08
N GLU A 123 -2.81 14.65 -9.39
CA GLU A 123 -3.52 13.87 -8.39
C GLU A 123 -2.54 13.13 -7.48
N GLN A 124 -1.48 12.55 -8.06
CA GLN A 124 -0.42 11.92 -7.27
C GLN A 124 0.20 12.92 -6.30
N ASP A 125 0.51 14.13 -6.77
CA ASP A 125 1.12 15.16 -5.96
C ASP A 125 0.23 15.58 -4.79
N ARG A 126 -1.08 15.65 -5.01
CA ARG A 126 -2.02 15.95 -3.93
C ARG A 126 -2.04 14.85 -2.88
N LEU A 127 -2.07 13.59 -3.31
CA LEU A 127 -2.15 12.46 -2.39
C LEU A 127 -0.87 12.30 -1.56
N VAL A 128 0.31 12.48 -2.18
CA VAL A 128 1.57 12.28 -1.44
C VAL A 128 1.79 13.35 -0.37
N GLN A 129 1.08 14.46 -0.41
CA GLN A 129 1.15 15.45 0.68
C GLN A 129 0.74 14.85 2.03
N TRP A 130 -0.18 13.90 2.02
CA TRP A 130 -0.57 13.20 3.24
C TRP A 130 0.60 12.41 3.85
N LEU A 131 1.52 11.91 3.03
CA LEU A 131 2.68 11.18 3.51
C LEU A 131 3.63 12.07 4.30
N SER A 132 3.67 13.36 3.97
CA SER A 132 4.53 14.34 4.64
C SER A 132 3.85 15.04 5.81
N SER A 133 2.54 14.84 5.99
CA SER A 133 1.82 15.46 7.11
C SER A 133 2.11 14.70 8.40
N SER A 134 2.24 15.42 9.47
CA SER A 134 2.52 14.85 10.79
C SER A 134 1.24 14.64 11.58
#